data_335509134eba9204dabe780186636310
#
_entry.id   335509134eba9204dabe780186636310
#
_cell.length_a   1.000
_cell.length_b   1.000
_cell.length_c   1.000
_cell.angle_alpha   90.00
_cell.angle_beta   90.00
_cell.angle_gamma   90.00
#
_symmetry.space_group_name_H-M   'P 1'
#
loop_
_entity.id
_entity.type
_entity.pdbx_description
1 polymer ?
#
loop_
_entity_poly.entity_id
_entity_poly.type
_entity_poly.pdbx_seq_one_letter_code
_entity_poly.pdbx_strand_id
1 'polypeptide(L)'
;MGLLKFTFENAKLKGIWHYSLPSGHTCPGAKSCLTFADRVTGKITDKQTPVDGQTFRCYAAMDEARRPNVRKPRWDNFDLLKGKTISQIVDLIVSSIKETGLKRGGTLRVHIGGDYFSQVYFNAWMKAASFFPNIIFYSYTKSIKFLLDYVKKNGGLPSNFVFTCSRGGKYDNLIPSTMVKSAKVFFSTDEAKALGLDIDHTDDLAISGSDDFALVIHGSQPAGSEASKALMANKKKGFTGYNATVKI
;
A
#
# COMPACT_ATOMS: atom_id res chain seq x y z
N MET A 1 -18.36 16.91 12.01
CA MET A 1 -17.76 16.49 10.73
C MET A 1 -17.15 15.11 10.93
N GLY A 2 -17.39 14.12 10.03
CA GLY A 2 -16.79 12.79 10.19
C GLY A 2 -15.26 12.87 10.06
N LEU A 3 -14.53 12.04 10.81
CA LEU A 3 -13.08 11.95 10.76
C LEU A 3 -12.64 10.69 10.02
N LEU A 4 -11.47 10.75 9.39
CA LEU A 4 -10.81 9.58 8.81
C LEU A 4 -10.41 8.59 9.91
N LYS A 5 -10.57 7.32 9.62
CA LYS A 5 -10.25 6.24 10.54
C LYS A 5 -8.82 5.76 10.31
N PHE A 6 -7.99 5.97 11.32
CA PHE A 6 -6.65 5.41 11.44
C PHE A 6 -6.69 4.24 12.42
N THR A 7 -5.81 3.28 12.23
CA THR A 7 -5.67 2.12 13.13
C THR A 7 -4.23 2.07 13.64
N PHE A 8 -4.06 1.81 14.92
CA PHE A 8 -2.75 1.59 15.52
C PHE A 8 -2.45 0.09 15.54
N GLU A 9 -1.31 -0.28 15.00
CA GLU A 9 -0.77 -1.65 14.94
C GLU A 9 -1.65 -2.69 14.20
N ASN A 10 -1.00 -3.73 13.80
CA ASN A 10 -1.57 -5.01 13.40
C ASN A 10 -0.51 -6.12 13.60
N ALA A 11 -0.76 -7.35 13.16
CA ALA A 11 0.16 -8.47 13.34
C ALA A 11 1.56 -8.22 12.74
N LYS A 12 1.66 -7.49 11.62
CA LYS A 12 2.91 -7.14 10.94
C LYS A 12 3.48 -5.81 11.42
N LEU A 13 2.65 -4.79 11.54
CA LEU A 13 3.04 -3.39 11.76
C LEU A 13 2.98 -3.08 13.26
N LYS A 14 4.00 -3.44 14.02
CA LYS A 14 4.10 -3.14 15.45
C LYS A 14 4.57 -1.69 15.67
N GLY A 15 3.88 -0.94 16.53
CA GLY A 15 4.20 0.47 16.81
C GLY A 15 3.88 1.44 15.66
N ILE A 16 3.25 0.97 14.57
CA ILE A 16 3.00 1.76 13.37
C ILE A 16 1.51 2.03 13.22
N TRP A 17 1.16 3.30 13.06
CA TRP A 17 -0.17 3.71 12.64
C TRP A 17 -0.37 3.41 11.15
N HIS A 18 -1.59 3.10 10.78
CA HIS A 18 -1.90 2.86 9.39
C HIS A 18 -3.29 3.36 8.98
N TYR A 19 -3.40 3.60 7.69
CA TYR A 19 -4.57 4.12 7.03
C TYR A 19 -4.87 3.30 5.78
N SER A 20 -6.14 3.22 5.38
CA SER A 20 -6.53 2.43 4.21
C SER A 20 -7.76 2.96 3.50
N LEU A 21 -7.84 2.65 2.21
CA LEU A 21 -8.96 2.86 1.32
C LEU A 21 -9.40 1.54 0.67
N PRO A 22 -10.58 1.47 0.01
CA PRO A 22 -11.03 0.27 -0.67
C PRO A 22 -10.10 -0.16 -1.79
N SER A 23 -9.54 -1.37 -1.66
CA SER A 23 -8.60 -1.95 -2.63
C SER A 23 -9.25 -2.15 -3.98
N GLY A 24 -8.48 -1.97 -5.06
CA GLY A 24 -8.98 -2.01 -6.43
C GLY A 24 -9.76 -0.75 -6.81
N HIS A 25 -10.77 -0.37 -6.03
CA HIS A 25 -11.61 0.80 -6.27
C HIS A 25 -10.84 2.12 -6.25
N THR A 26 -9.79 2.17 -5.46
CA THR A 26 -8.91 3.36 -5.30
C THR A 26 -7.50 3.14 -5.87
N CYS A 27 -7.30 2.12 -6.73
CA CYS A 27 -6.00 1.74 -7.26
C CYS A 27 -5.92 1.95 -8.80
N PRO A 28 -5.87 3.19 -9.30
CA PRO A 28 -5.92 3.46 -10.75
C PRO A 28 -4.70 2.90 -11.50
N GLY A 29 -3.56 2.77 -10.82
CA GLY A 29 -2.31 2.24 -11.37
C GLY A 29 -2.20 0.71 -11.32
N ALA A 30 -3.07 0.01 -10.60
CA ALA A 30 -2.99 -1.43 -10.46
C ALA A 30 -3.24 -2.19 -11.77
N LYS A 31 -2.52 -3.32 -11.96
CA LYS A 31 -2.67 -4.21 -13.11
C LYS A 31 -2.62 -5.67 -12.68
N SER A 32 -1.46 -6.21 -12.28
CA SER A 32 -1.29 -7.63 -11.94
C SER A 32 -2.03 -8.05 -10.67
N CYS A 33 -2.36 -7.11 -9.78
CA CYS A 33 -3.05 -7.36 -8.52
C CYS A 33 -4.47 -6.76 -8.46
N LEU A 34 -5.05 -6.35 -9.60
CA LEU A 34 -6.32 -5.63 -9.63
C LEU A 34 -7.49 -6.53 -9.21
N THR A 35 -7.86 -6.43 -7.95
CA THR A 35 -8.91 -7.21 -7.30
C THR A 35 -9.82 -6.26 -6.54
N PHE A 36 -11.12 -6.50 -6.63
CA PHE A 36 -12.17 -5.73 -5.96
C PHE A 36 -12.91 -6.59 -4.96
N ALA A 37 -13.23 -6.04 -3.80
CA ALA A 37 -14.23 -6.59 -2.91
C ALA A 37 -15.48 -5.71 -2.99
N ASP A 38 -16.63 -6.34 -3.23
CA ASP A 38 -17.91 -5.63 -3.23
C ASP A 38 -18.16 -4.94 -1.90
N ARG A 39 -18.62 -3.71 -1.94
CA ARG A 39 -18.79 -2.87 -0.75
C ARG A 39 -19.71 -3.49 0.30
N VAL A 40 -20.80 -4.14 -0.14
CA VAL A 40 -21.85 -4.67 0.73
C VAL A 40 -21.57 -6.12 1.10
N THR A 41 -21.43 -6.95 0.08
CA THR A 41 -21.33 -8.40 0.23
C THR A 41 -19.92 -8.91 0.49
N GLY A 42 -18.89 -8.14 0.10
CA GLY A 42 -17.50 -8.58 0.09
C GLY A 42 -17.16 -9.54 -1.05
N LYS A 43 -18.09 -9.79 -1.99
CA LYS A 43 -17.83 -10.67 -3.14
C LYS A 43 -16.63 -10.17 -3.94
N ILE A 44 -15.70 -11.09 -4.23
CA ILE A 44 -14.50 -10.78 -5.00
C ILE A 44 -14.80 -10.73 -6.49
N THR A 45 -14.23 -9.71 -7.14
CA THR A 45 -14.16 -9.61 -8.61
C THR A 45 -12.69 -9.42 -8.99
N ASP A 46 -12.16 -10.38 -9.75
CA ASP A 46 -10.80 -10.39 -10.27
C ASP A 46 -10.77 -9.71 -11.65
N LYS A 47 -9.91 -8.69 -11.80
CA LYS A 47 -9.64 -7.97 -13.06
C LYS A 47 -8.14 -7.82 -13.33
N GLN A 48 -7.35 -8.75 -12.82
CA GLN A 48 -5.91 -8.76 -13.05
C GLN A 48 -5.59 -8.98 -14.54
N THR A 49 -4.53 -8.30 -14.98
CA THR A 49 -3.89 -8.55 -16.26
C THR A 49 -2.41 -8.84 -16.00
N PRO A 50 -1.79 -9.80 -16.67
CA PRO A 50 -0.40 -10.15 -16.41
C PRO A 50 0.56 -8.98 -16.58
N VAL A 51 1.53 -8.91 -15.67
CA VAL A 51 2.76 -8.13 -15.79
C VAL A 51 3.91 -9.11 -15.55
N ASP A 52 4.85 -9.18 -16.46
CA ASP A 52 5.92 -10.18 -16.46
C ASP A 52 5.37 -11.64 -16.33
N GLY A 53 4.25 -11.92 -16.96
CA GLY A 53 3.58 -13.23 -16.90
C GLY A 53 2.85 -13.54 -15.59
N GLN A 54 2.88 -12.65 -14.59
CA GLN A 54 2.34 -12.92 -13.25
C GLN A 54 1.04 -12.16 -13.00
N THR A 55 0.08 -12.85 -12.35
CA THR A 55 -1.12 -12.26 -11.75
C THR A 55 -1.35 -12.85 -10.36
N PHE A 56 -1.89 -12.04 -9.45
CA PHE A 56 -2.26 -12.48 -8.11
C PHE A 56 -3.37 -11.61 -7.52
N ARG A 57 -4.14 -12.15 -6.59
CA ARG A 57 -5.12 -11.37 -5.84
C ARG A 57 -4.44 -10.44 -4.85
N CYS A 58 -4.91 -9.20 -4.78
CA CYS A 58 -4.50 -8.25 -3.76
C CYS A 58 -4.90 -8.78 -2.37
N TYR A 59 -3.92 -8.92 -1.47
CA TYR A 59 -4.17 -9.39 -0.11
C TYR A 59 -5.15 -8.49 0.66
N ALA A 60 -5.08 -7.18 0.42
CA ALA A 60 -5.94 -6.22 1.09
C ALA A 60 -7.40 -6.32 0.61
N ALA A 61 -7.64 -6.62 -0.68
CA ALA A 61 -8.98 -6.93 -1.17
C ALA A 61 -9.53 -8.23 -0.57
N MET A 62 -8.66 -9.23 -0.39
CA MET A 62 -9.05 -10.48 0.27
C MET A 62 -9.39 -10.29 1.75
N ASP A 63 -8.73 -9.37 2.42
CA ASP A 63 -9.03 -8.99 3.80
C ASP A 63 -10.39 -8.27 3.90
N GLU A 64 -10.67 -7.35 2.97
CA GLU A 64 -11.98 -6.70 2.84
C GLU A 64 -13.11 -7.68 2.55
N ALA A 65 -12.86 -8.69 1.70
CA ALA A 65 -13.86 -9.71 1.36
C ALA A 65 -14.34 -10.48 2.60
N ARG A 66 -13.40 -10.84 3.46
CA ARG A 66 -13.65 -11.69 4.63
C ARG A 66 -14.13 -10.95 5.86
N ARG A 67 -13.77 -9.66 5.98
CA ARG A 67 -13.91 -8.90 7.23
C ARG A 67 -14.70 -7.60 7.01
N PRO A 68 -16.01 -7.60 7.29
CA PRO A 68 -16.83 -6.39 7.20
C PRO A 68 -16.29 -5.21 8.05
N ASN A 69 -15.70 -5.52 9.22
CA ASN A 69 -15.08 -4.53 10.10
C ASN A 69 -13.78 -3.93 9.54
N VAL A 70 -13.14 -4.54 8.57
CA VAL A 70 -12.03 -3.97 7.79
C VAL A 70 -12.57 -3.20 6.58
N ARG A 71 -13.54 -3.78 5.87
CA ARG A 71 -14.13 -3.21 4.66
C ARG A 71 -14.83 -1.89 4.92
N LYS A 72 -15.73 -1.87 5.92
CA LYS A 72 -16.56 -0.68 6.22
C LYS A 72 -15.72 0.59 6.50
N PRO A 73 -14.72 0.61 7.40
CA PRO A 73 -13.90 1.79 7.65
C PRO A 73 -13.17 2.31 6.40
N ARG A 74 -12.73 1.44 5.50
CA ARG A 74 -12.08 1.84 4.25
C ARG A 74 -13.03 2.60 3.33
N TRP A 75 -14.25 2.11 3.19
CA TRP A 75 -15.30 2.79 2.44
C TRP A 75 -15.76 4.09 3.09
N ASP A 76 -15.90 4.13 4.42
CA ASP A 76 -16.21 5.34 5.18
C ASP A 76 -15.14 6.42 4.90
N ASN A 77 -13.85 6.05 4.92
CA ASN A 77 -12.75 6.95 4.57
C ASN A 77 -12.86 7.47 3.12
N PHE A 78 -13.14 6.59 2.17
CA PHE A 78 -13.29 6.99 0.77
C PHE A 78 -14.47 7.94 0.55
N ASP A 79 -15.61 7.66 1.17
CA ASP A 79 -16.80 8.53 1.08
C ASP A 79 -16.55 9.93 1.65
N LEU A 80 -15.72 10.04 2.69
CA LEU A 80 -15.33 11.33 3.25
C LEU A 80 -14.40 12.13 2.33
N LEU A 81 -13.66 11.47 1.43
CA LEU A 81 -12.63 12.09 0.59
C LEU A 81 -13.10 12.41 -0.83
N LYS A 82 -13.98 11.57 -1.40
CA LYS A 82 -14.38 11.70 -2.80
C LYS A 82 -15.06 13.06 -3.05
N GLY A 83 -14.73 13.67 -4.18
CA GLY A 83 -15.32 14.95 -4.61
C GLY A 83 -14.85 16.19 -3.84
N LYS A 84 -13.90 16.04 -2.90
CA LYS A 84 -13.38 17.17 -2.12
C LYS A 84 -12.22 17.86 -2.83
N THR A 85 -12.04 19.14 -2.52
CA THR A 85 -10.88 19.94 -2.94
C THR A 85 -9.63 19.57 -2.12
N ILE A 86 -8.44 19.98 -2.59
CA ILE A 86 -7.18 19.76 -1.86
C ILE A 86 -7.28 20.31 -0.42
N SER A 87 -7.76 21.54 -0.24
CA SER A 87 -7.86 22.15 1.10
C SER A 87 -8.77 21.34 2.01
N GLN A 88 -9.95 20.96 1.54
CA GLN A 88 -10.89 20.15 2.34
C GLN A 88 -10.32 18.79 2.74
N ILE A 89 -9.52 18.16 1.85
CA ILE A 89 -8.86 16.88 2.16
C ILE A 89 -7.73 17.09 3.17
N VAL A 90 -6.93 18.14 3.02
CA VAL A 90 -5.87 18.51 3.98
C VAL A 90 -6.46 18.74 5.37
N ASP A 91 -7.50 19.56 5.47
CA ASP A 91 -8.16 19.86 6.74
C ASP A 91 -8.70 18.59 7.40
N LEU A 92 -9.27 17.67 6.60
CA LEU A 92 -9.78 16.40 7.07
C LEU A 92 -8.64 15.47 7.58
N ILE A 93 -7.54 15.34 6.82
CA ILE A 93 -6.37 14.53 7.24
C ILE A 93 -5.77 15.10 8.52
N VAL A 94 -5.51 16.41 8.55
CA VAL A 94 -4.89 17.09 9.69
C VAL A 94 -5.75 16.97 10.94
N SER A 95 -7.06 17.25 10.83
CA SER A 95 -7.99 17.10 11.96
C SER A 95 -8.05 15.66 12.46
N SER A 96 -8.07 14.69 11.54
CA SER A 96 -8.13 13.27 11.91
C SER A 96 -6.85 12.79 12.61
N ILE A 97 -5.66 13.20 12.15
CA ILE A 97 -4.39 12.86 12.80
C ILE A 97 -4.30 13.47 14.21
N LYS A 98 -4.78 14.71 14.39
CA LYS A 98 -4.80 15.38 15.69
C LYS A 98 -5.62 14.64 16.75
N GLU A 99 -6.60 13.87 16.37
CA GLU A 99 -7.41 13.05 17.27
C GLU A 99 -6.79 11.69 17.60
N THR A 100 -5.61 11.38 17.04
CA THR A 100 -4.87 10.15 17.33
C THR A 100 -3.65 10.41 18.23
N GLY A 101 -3.07 9.34 18.78
CA GLY A 101 -1.77 9.42 19.47
C GLY A 101 -0.62 9.85 18.57
N LEU A 102 -0.78 9.72 17.26
CA LEU A 102 0.19 10.08 16.23
C LEU A 102 0.53 11.59 16.21
N LYS A 103 -0.34 12.45 16.71
CA LYS A 103 -0.08 13.89 16.84
C LYS A 103 1.22 14.22 17.59
N ARG A 104 1.73 13.31 18.41
CA ARG A 104 2.99 13.46 19.17
C ARG A 104 4.23 13.03 18.39
N GLY A 105 4.06 12.45 17.20
CA GLY A 105 5.09 11.87 16.36
C GLY A 105 4.94 10.36 16.21
N GLY A 106 5.73 9.75 15.35
CA GLY A 106 5.75 8.31 15.08
C GLY A 106 5.75 8.00 13.59
N THR A 107 5.34 6.80 13.24
CA THR A 107 5.32 6.31 11.86
C THR A 107 3.90 6.01 11.39
N LEU A 108 3.55 6.49 10.20
CA LEU A 108 2.26 6.25 9.56
C LEU A 108 2.45 5.59 8.19
N ARG A 109 1.93 4.37 8.03
CA ARG A 109 1.76 3.77 6.72
C ARG A 109 0.48 4.29 6.05
N VAL A 110 0.66 5.05 4.98
CA VAL A 110 -0.46 5.48 4.13
C VAL A 110 -0.73 4.37 3.12
N HIS A 111 -1.94 3.82 3.18
CA HIS A 111 -2.43 2.69 2.37
C HIS A 111 -1.80 1.31 2.70
N ILE A 112 -2.43 0.57 3.65
CA ILE A 112 -2.31 -0.89 3.66
C ILE A 112 -3.16 -1.48 2.53
N GLY A 113 -4.37 -0.94 2.33
CA GLY A 113 -5.27 -1.23 1.22
C GLY A 113 -5.64 0.06 0.49
N GLY A 114 -5.89 -0.04 -0.82
CA GLY A 114 -6.10 1.11 -1.68
C GLY A 114 -4.78 1.76 -2.14
N ASP A 115 -4.89 2.88 -2.83
CA ASP A 115 -3.77 3.69 -3.35
C ASP A 115 -4.27 5.13 -3.56
N TYR A 116 -3.43 6.01 -4.06
CA TYR A 116 -3.82 7.36 -4.45
C TYR A 116 -4.75 7.30 -5.68
N PHE A 117 -6.00 7.63 -5.49
CA PHE A 117 -7.03 7.50 -6.52
C PHE A 117 -7.14 8.72 -7.44
N SER A 118 -6.52 9.85 -7.06
CA SER A 118 -6.46 11.07 -7.87
C SER A 118 -5.26 11.93 -7.52
N GLN A 119 -4.86 12.82 -8.46
CA GLN A 119 -3.78 13.79 -8.21
C GLN A 119 -4.14 14.76 -7.08
N VAL A 120 -5.41 15.16 -6.97
CA VAL A 120 -5.91 16.02 -5.88
C VAL A 120 -5.67 15.39 -4.52
N TYR A 121 -5.99 14.11 -4.39
CA TYR A 121 -5.80 13.34 -3.16
C TYR A 121 -4.32 13.10 -2.84
N PHE A 122 -3.50 12.80 -3.87
CA PHE A 122 -2.05 12.69 -3.71
C PHE A 122 -1.45 14.01 -3.17
N ASN A 123 -1.76 15.13 -3.83
CA ASN A 123 -1.26 16.44 -3.45
C ASN A 123 -1.70 16.85 -2.03
N ALA A 124 -2.91 16.47 -1.63
CA ALA A 124 -3.41 16.74 -0.29
C ALA A 124 -2.61 16.00 0.80
N TRP A 125 -2.23 14.73 0.57
CA TRP A 125 -1.34 14.00 1.48
C TRP A 125 0.03 14.65 1.61
N MET A 126 0.63 15.07 0.48
CA MET A 126 1.92 15.76 0.50
C MET A 126 1.85 17.05 1.31
N LYS A 127 0.77 17.83 1.11
CA LYS A 127 0.56 19.05 1.86
C LYS A 127 0.24 18.78 3.33
N ALA A 128 -0.53 17.74 3.64
CA ALA A 128 -0.85 17.39 5.02
C ALA A 128 0.39 16.95 5.83
N ALA A 129 1.33 16.25 5.19
CA ALA A 129 2.57 15.80 5.81
C ALA A 129 3.41 16.96 6.38
N SER A 130 3.42 18.11 5.74
CA SER A 130 4.16 19.28 6.20
C SER A 130 3.67 19.86 7.54
N PHE A 131 2.44 19.55 7.95
CA PHE A 131 1.92 19.96 9.27
C PHE A 131 2.43 19.08 10.42
N PHE A 132 3.09 17.96 10.12
CA PHE A 132 3.54 16.98 11.10
C PHE A 132 5.00 16.57 10.87
N PRO A 133 5.97 17.47 11.11
CA PRO A 133 7.38 17.18 10.82
C PRO A 133 7.96 16.02 11.66
N ASN A 134 7.34 15.69 12.80
CA ASN A 134 7.73 14.60 13.67
C ASN A 134 7.08 13.23 13.30
N ILE A 135 6.30 13.17 12.22
CA ILE A 135 5.73 11.93 11.72
C ILE A 135 6.49 11.50 10.47
N ILE A 136 6.95 10.26 10.44
CA ILE A 136 7.43 9.61 9.22
C ILE A 136 6.23 9.00 8.51
N PHE A 137 5.88 9.54 7.36
CA PHE A 137 4.90 8.95 6.47
C PHE A 137 5.60 8.03 5.50
N TYR A 138 5.03 6.86 5.23
CA TYR A 138 5.51 6.02 4.14
C TYR A 138 4.36 5.35 3.40
N SER A 139 4.58 5.05 2.13
CA SER A 139 3.56 4.47 1.26
C SER A 139 4.16 3.64 0.14
N TYR A 140 3.50 2.51 -0.12
CA TYR A 140 3.67 1.81 -1.40
C TYR A 140 2.66 2.37 -2.40
N THR A 141 3.08 2.61 -3.64
CA THR A 141 2.16 3.13 -4.65
C THR A 141 2.40 2.55 -6.04
N LYS A 142 1.31 2.34 -6.78
CA LYS A 142 1.29 2.10 -8.23
C LYS A 142 0.80 3.34 -8.99
N SER A 143 0.47 4.41 -8.29
CA SER A 143 0.03 5.69 -8.85
C SER A 143 1.23 6.55 -9.30
N ILE A 144 2.15 5.93 -10.07
CA ILE A 144 3.45 6.49 -10.44
C ILE A 144 3.33 7.84 -11.16
N LYS A 145 2.30 8.03 -11.99
CA LYS A 145 2.07 9.30 -12.66
C LYS A 145 1.84 10.45 -11.67
N PHE A 146 1.08 10.22 -10.60
CA PHE A 146 0.81 11.26 -9.60
C PHE A 146 2.06 11.64 -8.83
N LEU A 147 2.92 10.66 -8.55
CA LEU A 147 4.21 10.88 -7.93
C LEU A 147 5.11 11.75 -8.82
N LEU A 148 5.27 11.38 -10.10
CA LEU A 148 6.09 12.11 -11.07
C LEU A 148 5.58 13.53 -11.29
N ASP A 149 4.27 13.70 -11.48
CA ASP A 149 3.65 15.02 -11.70
C ASP A 149 3.87 15.93 -10.48
N TYR A 150 3.77 15.36 -9.28
CA TYR A 150 4.05 16.11 -8.05
C TYR A 150 5.50 16.54 -7.96
N VAL A 151 6.46 15.60 -8.13
CA VAL A 151 7.90 15.88 -8.05
C VAL A 151 8.30 16.92 -9.09
N LYS A 152 7.83 16.77 -10.33
CA LYS A 152 8.10 17.72 -11.42
C LYS A 152 7.60 19.13 -11.09
N LYS A 153 6.44 19.25 -10.48
CA LYS A 153 5.82 20.53 -10.16
C LYS A 153 6.42 21.21 -8.93
N ASN A 154 6.87 20.44 -7.94
CA ASN A 154 7.26 20.95 -6.63
C ASN A 154 8.76 20.82 -6.33
N GLY A 155 9.56 20.25 -7.24
CA GLY A 155 11.00 20.07 -7.10
C GLY A 155 11.41 18.93 -6.15
N GLY A 156 10.48 18.16 -5.61
CA GLY A 156 10.77 17.02 -4.72
C GLY A 156 9.59 16.63 -3.85
N LEU A 157 9.82 15.65 -3.00
CA LEU A 157 8.86 15.17 -2.00
C LEU A 157 9.12 15.83 -0.64
N PRO A 158 8.12 15.90 0.26
CA PRO A 158 8.36 16.27 1.65
C PRO A 158 9.39 15.34 2.29
N SER A 159 10.34 15.87 3.06
CA SER A 159 11.44 15.10 3.66
C SER A 159 10.99 14.00 4.62
N ASN A 160 9.79 14.13 5.17
CA ASN A 160 9.18 13.16 6.07
C ASN A 160 8.19 12.21 5.37
N PHE A 161 8.19 12.14 4.02
CA PHE A 161 7.34 11.22 3.26
C PHE A 161 8.17 10.29 2.37
N VAL A 162 8.22 9.02 2.73
CA VAL A 162 8.99 7.99 2.03
C VAL A 162 8.08 7.19 1.10
N PHE A 163 8.45 7.08 -0.16
CA PHE A 163 7.73 6.26 -1.14
C PHE A 163 8.50 5.01 -1.53
N THR A 164 7.74 3.95 -1.81
CA THR A 164 8.18 2.76 -2.51
C THR A 164 7.28 2.55 -3.73
N CYS A 165 7.84 2.58 -4.92
CA CYS A 165 7.12 2.25 -6.15
C CYS A 165 6.78 0.75 -6.15
N SER A 166 5.50 0.39 -6.18
CA SER A 166 5.05 -1.01 -6.18
C SER A 166 4.95 -1.53 -7.61
N ARG A 167 5.82 -2.46 -8.01
CA ARG A 167 5.81 -3.06 -9.35
C ARG A 167 4.58 -3.94 -9.57
N GLY A 168 4.28 -4.26 -10.83
CA GLY A 168 3.07 -4.96 -11.26
C GLY A 168 1.92 -4.01 -11.58
N GLY A 169 2.23 -2.76 -11.89
CA GLY A 169 1.30 -1.70 -12.27
C GLY A 169 1.27 -1.39 -13.77
N LYS A 170 0.40 -0.45 -14.14
CA LYS A 170 0.26 0.04 -15.53
C LYS A 170 1.43 0.91 -15.98
N TYR A 171 2.18 1.46 -15.03
CA TYR A 171 3.18 2.51 -15.27
C TYR A 171 4.56 2.11 -14.75
N ASP A 172 4.85 0.82 -14.70
CA ASP A 172 6.13 0.30 -14.21
C ASP A 172 7.32 0.83 -15.03
N ASN A 173 7.12 1.07 -16.32
CA ASN A 173 8.11 1.68 -17.20
C ASN A 173 8.52 3.11 -16.80
N LEU A 174 7.73 3.79 -15.98
CA LEU A 174 8.03 5.12 -15.47
C LEU A 174 8.76 5.11 -14.12
N ILE A 175 8.88 3.95 -13.46
CA ILE A 175 9.54 3.84 -12.16
C ILE A 175 10.98 4.37 -12.18
N PRO A 176 11.84 4.05 -13.16
CA PRO A 176 13.20 4.58 -13.18
C PRO A 176 13.26 6.11 -13.17
N SER A 177 12.26 6.78 -13.77
CA SER A 177 12.20 8.25 -13.83
C SER A 177 11.80 8.89 -12.50
N THR A 178 11.34 8.10 -11.51
CA THR A 178 10.96 8.62 -10.19
C THR A 178 12.16 8.85 -9.28
N MET A 179 13.27 8.16 -9.53
CA MET A 179 14.43 8.06 -8.64
C MET A 179 14.04 7.56 -7.22
N VAL A 180 12.94 6.85 -7.11
CA VAL A 180 12.41 6.27 -5.87
C VAL A 180 12.57 4.76 -5.94
N LYS A 181 12.98 4.15 -4.82
CA LYS A 181 13.08 2.69 -4.69
C LYS A 181 11.80 1.98 -5.08
N SER A 182 11.92 0.73 -5.52
CA SER A 182 10.76 -0.08 -5.88
C SER A 182 10.71 -1.41 -5.16
N ALA A 183 9.51 -1.96 -5.04
CA ALA A 183 9.30 -3.31 -4.53
C ALA A 183 8.51 -4.16 -5.52
N LYS A 184 8.95 -5.41 -5.73
CA LYS A 184 8.27 -6.40 -6.57
C LYS A 184 7.81 -7.58 -5.72
N VAL A 185 6.59 -8.08 -6.01
CA VAL A 185 6.09 -9.32 -5.42
C VAL A 185 6.63 -10.48 -6.22
N PHE A 186 7.36 -11.38 -5.57
CA PHE A 186 7.88 -12.62 -6.12
C PHE A 186 7.06 -13.81 -5.65
N PHE A 187 7.01 -14.86 -6.46
CA PHE A 187 6.28 -16.08 -6.13
C PHE A 187 7.12 -17.03 -5.27
N SER A 188 8.45 -16.92 -5.30
CA SER A 188 9.32 -17.64 -4.39
C SER A 188 10.42 -16.75 -3.79
N THR A 189 10.93 -17.16 -2.62
CA THR A 189 12.09 -16.53 -2.00
C THR A 189 13.37 -16.72 -2.82
N ASP A 190 13.46 -17.83 -3.56
CA ASP A 190 14.63 -18.16 -4.36
C ASP A 190 14.75 -17.24 -5.58
N GLU A 191 13.61 -16.88 -6.21
CA GLU A 191 13.60 -15.87 -7.30
C GLU A 191 14.13 -14.51 -6.84
N ALA A 192 13.74 -14.05 -5.66
CA ALA A 192 14.21 -12.78 -5.10
C ALA A 192 15.73 -12.84 -4.82
N LYS A 193 16.19 -13.93 -4.19
CA LYS A 193 17.61 -14.15 -3.88
C LYS A 193 18.47 -14.24 -5.13
N ALA A 194 17.99 -14.90 -6.19
CA ALA A 194 18.71 -15.02 -7.46
C ALA A 194 18.94 -13.64 -8.13
N LEU A 195 18.13 -12.64 -7.81
CA LEU A 195 18.30 -11.26 -8.27
C LEU A 195 19.06 -10.37 -7.28
N GLY A 196 19.55 -10.94 -6.18
CA GLY A 196 20.27 -10.19 -5.14
C GLY A 196 19.38 -9.21 -4.36
N LEU A 197 18.06 -9.45 -4.32
CA LEU A 197 17.12 -8.57 -3.63
C LEU A 197 16.85 -9.06 -2.22
N ASP A 198 16.92 -8.14 -1.27
CA ASP A 198 16.49 -8.38 0.11
C ASP A 198 14.97 -8.53 0.19
N ILE A 199 14.51 -9.39 1.08
CA ILE A 199 13.08 -9.62 1.31
C ILE A 199 12.64 -8.81 2.53
N ASP A 200 11.72 -7.87 2.34
CA ASP A 200 11.16 -7.09 3.45
C ASP A 200 10.07 -7.87 4.19
N HIS A 201 10.32 -8.14 5.48
CA HIS A 201 9.39 -8.85 6.36
C HIS A 201 8.59 -7.93 7.28
N THR A 202 9.06 -6.72 7.53
CA THR A 202 8.58 -5.82 8.60
C THR A 202 8.19 -4.42 8.14
N ASP A 203 8.36 -4.09 6.87
CA ASP A 203 8.32 -2.76 6.25
C ASP A 203 9.56 -1.90 6.55
N ASP A 204 10.61 -2.44 7.18
CA ASP A 204 11.82 -1.67 7.49
C ASP A 204 12.51 -1.15 6.24
N LEU A 205 12.61 -1.98 5.18
CA LEU A 205 13.17 -1.55 3.89
C LEU A 205 12.29 -0.48 3.23
N ALA A 206 10.97 -0.54 3.43
CA ALA A 206 10.06 0.48 2.93
C ALA A 206 10.23 1.81 3.65
N ILE A 207 10.51 1.79 4.96
CA ILE A 207 10.65 2.99 5.79
C ILE A 207 12.04 3.61 5.63
N SER A 208 13.11 2.84 5.78
CA SER A 208 14.49 3.34 5.90
C SER A 208 15.45 2.86 4.82
N GLY A 209 15.12 1.81 4.05
CA GLY A 209 15.96 1.33 2.96
C GLY A 209 16.03 2.30 1.78
N SER A 210 17.14 2.28 1.03
CA SER A 210 17.37 3.10 -0.18
C SER A 210 17.14 2.32 -1.47
N ASP A 211 17.35 0.99 -1.43
CA ASP A 211 17.42 0.14 -2.60
C ASP A 211 16.11 -0.56 -2.93
N ASP A 212 16.01 -1.09 -4.14
CA ASP A 212 14.92 -1.96 -4.55
C ASP A 212 14.93 -3.24 -3.71
N PHE A 213 13.76 -3.78 -3.41
CA PHE A 213 13.62 -4.96 -2.57
C PHE A 213 12.47 -5.87 -3.02
N ALA A 214 12.43 -7.06 -2.46
CA ALA A 214 11.42 -8.06 -2.74
C ALA A 214 10.35 -8.13 -1.65
N LEU A 215 9.14 -8.44 -2.09
CA LEU A 215 8.05 -8.94 -1.27
C LEU A 215 7.71 -10.36 -1.73
N VAL A 216 7.32 -11.24 -0.84
CA VAL A 216 6.89 -12.59 -1.22
C VAL A 216 5.38 -12.68 -1.24
N ILE A 217 4.84 -13.39 -2.23
CA ILE A 217 3.39 -13.58 -2.39
C ILE A 217 2.74 -14.06 -1.10
N HIS A 218 1.64 -13.44 -0.71
CA HIS A 218 0.87 -13.80 0.48
C HIS A 218 -0.63 -13.53 0.27
N GLY A 219 -1.44 -13.84 1.27
CA GLY A 219 -2.89 -13.74 1.17
C GLY A 219 -3.49 -14.92 0.39
N SER A 220 -4.82 -14.98 0.33
CA SER A 220 -5.50 -16.09 -0.36
C SER A 220 -5.57 -15.86 -1.85
N GLN A 221 -5.18 -16.87 -2.59
CA GLN A 221 -5.14 -16.88 -4.04
C GLN A 221 -6.19 -17.85 -4.62
N PRO A 222 -6.63 -17.69 -5.88
CA PRO A 222 -7.55 -18.64 -6.52
C PRO A 222 -6.97 -20.05 -6.53
N ALA A 223 -7.79 -21.04 -6.20
CA ALA A 223 -7.37 -22.44 -6.22
C ALA A 223 -6.83 -22.82 -7.61
N GLY A 224 -5.72 -23.55 -7.66
CA GLY A 224 -5.09 -24.00 -8.90
C GLY A 224 -4.29 -22.95 -9.66
N SER A 225 -4.34 -21.66 -9.27
CA SER A 225 -3.51 -20.61 -9.87
C SER A 225 -2.03 -20.79 -9.53
N GLU A 226 -1.14 -20.24 -10.38
CA GLU A 226 0.31 -20.23 -10.10
C GLU A 226 0.62 -19.55 -8.77
N ALA A 227 -0.06 -18.45 -8.45
CA ALA A 227 0.06 -17.78 -7.17
C ALA A 227 -0.34 -18.69 -5.98
N SER A 228 -1.38 -19.52 -6.14
CA SER A 228 -1.78 -20.51 -5.12
C SER A 228 -0.75 -21.62 -4.95
N LYS A 229 -0.21 -22.15 -6.05
CA LYS A 229 0.85 -23.17 -6.04
C LYS A 229 2.12 -22.61 -5.36
N ALA A 230 2.48 -21.37 -5.70
CA ALA A 230 3.61 -20.68 -5.08
C ALA A 230 3.46 -20.52 -3.57
N LEU A 231 2.27 -20.12 -3.09
CA LEU A 231 1.99 -20.04 -1.66
C LEU A 231 2.15 -21.37 -0.95
N MET A 232 1.68 -22.47 -1.55
CA MET A 232 1.83 -23.80 -0.97
C MET A 232 3.30 -24.23 -0.94
N ALA A 233 4.07 -23.94 -1.99
CA ALA A 233 5.50 -24.22 -2.05
C ALA A 233 6.29 -23.45 -0.98
N ASN A 234 6.03 -22.14 -0.86
CA ASN A 234 6.66 -21.28 0.16
C ASN A 234 6.34 -21.76 1.58
N LYS A 235 5.08 -22.17 1.84
CA LYS A 235 4.68 -22.71 3.13
C LYS A 235 5.43 -23.99 3.49
N LYS A 236 5.65 -24.90 2.53
CA LYS A 236 6.46 -26.11 2.74
C LYS A 236 7.93 -25.80 3.08
N LYS A 237 8.45 -24.66 2.61
CA LYS A 237 9.79 -24.14 2.94
C LYS A 237 9.83 -23.32 4.24
N GLY A 238 8.74 -23.27 5.02
CA GLY A 238 8.66 -22.56 6.28
C GLY A 238 8.23 -21.08 6.18
N PHE A 239 8.02 -20.55 4.99
CA PHE A 239 7.50 -19.19 4.83
C PHE A 239 5.98 -19.18 5.03
N THR A 240 5.52 -18.69 6.19
CA THR A 240 4.09 -18.65 6.55
C THR A 240 3.44 -17.29 6.36
N GLY A 241 4.14 -16.37 5.68
CA GLY A 241 3.70 -14.99 5.51
C GLY A 241 4.42 -14.03 6.47
N TYR A 242 3.99 -12.78 6.44
CA TYR A 242 4.58 -11.72 7.26
C TYR A 242 4.03 -11.76 8.68
N ASN A 243 4.60 -12.58 9.55
CA ASN A 243 4.35 -12.53 10.98
C ASN A 243 5.55 -11.86 11.66
N ALA A 244 5.29 -10.92 12.58
CA ALA A 244 6.30 -10.22 13.36
C ALA A 244 7.16 -11.13 14.28
N THR A 245 7.00 -12.43 14.18
CA THR A 245 7.64 -13.45 15.03
C THR A 245 8.68 -14.29 14.33
N VAL A 246 9.07 -13.99 13.10
CA VAL A 246 10.26 -14.64 12.53
C VAL A 246 11.48 -13.94 13.12
N LYS A 247 11.94 -14.40 14.28
CA LYS A 247 13.32 -14.20 14.72
C LYS A 247 14.18 -14.96 13.73
N ILE A 248 15.00 -14.25 12.95
CA ILE A 248 16.12 -14.79 12.20
C ILE A 248 17.19 -15.21 13.19
#